data_3e8c68c13c7313bf7afdf36ee0672551
#
_entry.id   3e8c68c13c7313bf7afdf36ee0672551
#
_cell.length_a   1.000
_cell.length_b   1.000
_cell.length_c   1.000
_cell.angle_alpha   90.00
_cell.angle_beta   90.00
_cell.angle_gamma   90.00
#
_symmetry.space_group_name_H-M   'P 1'
#
loop_
_entity.id
_entity.type
_entity.pdbx_description
1 polymer ?
#
loop_
_entity_poly.entity_id
_entity_poly.type
_entity_poly.pdbx_seq_one_letter_code
_entity_poly.pdbx_strand_id
1 'polypeptide(L)'
;AGTTAITISGVPRLHSTDYAIIPDRVEAATFLVAGAITNSEISLSPIIPDHLTPAIAKLQEIGAQIIADAPDCLRIVPGEGLRGTDIKTLPYPGFPTDMQAQFMALLT
;
A
#
# COMPACT_ATOMS: atom_id res chain seq x y z
N ALA A 1 2.34 14.72 -14.92
CA ALA A 1 2.10 14.18 -13.58
C ALA A 1 3.17 14.70 -12.63
N GLY A 2 2.91 14.63 -11.32
CA GLY A 2 3.82 15.15 -10.31
C GLY A 2 3.51 16.59 -9.87
N THR A 3 2.46 17.20 -10.38
CA THR A 3 1.97 18.51 -9.96
C THR A 3 0.56 18.40 -9.41
N THR A 4 0.09 19.45 -8.72
CA THR A 4 -1.28 19.54 -8.22
C THR A 4 -2.28 20.00 -9.28
N ALA A 5 -1.79 20.34 -10.48
CA ALA A 5 -2.62 20.82 -11.57
C ALA A 5 -2.84 19.74 -12.63
N ILE A 6 -4.08 19.61 -13.09
CA ILE A 6 -4.46 18.75 -14.21
C ILE A 6 -5.04 19.66 -15.29
N THR A 7 -4.42 19.64 -16.47
CA THR A 7 -4.90 20.41 -17.62
C THR A 7 -5.54 19.46 -18.62
N ILE A 8 -6.77 19.75 -19.02
CA ILE A 8 -7.52 18.94 -19.97
C ILE A 8 -7.82 19.79 -21.20
N SER A 9 -7.31 19.36 -22.36
CA SER A 9 -7.67 19.95 -23.65
C SER A 9 -8.86 19.20 -24.21
N GLY A 10 -9.98 19.89 -24.36
CA GLY A 10 -11.20 19.31 -24.90
C GLY A 10 -11.01 18.84 -26.33
N VAL A 11 -11.75 17.79 -26.71
CA VAL A 11 -11.80 17.26 -28.07
C VAL A 11 -13.26 17.21 -28.53
N PRO A 12 -13.53 17.35 -29.85
CA PRO A 12 -14.91 17.35 -30.35
C PRO A 12 -15.58 15.98 -30.26
N ARG A 13 -14.83 14.91 -30.09
CA ARG A 13 -15.36 13.54 -30.07
C ARG A 13 -14.55 12.64 -29.18
N LEU A 14 -15.25 11.84 -28.36
CA LEU A 14 -14.64 10.80 -27.54
C LEU A 14 -14.75 9.45 -28.26
N HIS A 15 -13.82 8.56 -27.95
CA HIS A 15 -13.82 7.17 -28.41
C HIS A 15 -13.58 6.22 -27.25
N SER A 16 -13.90 4.96 -27.43
CA SER A 16 -13.61 3.92 -26.43
C SER A 16 -12.11 3.65 -26.36
N THR A 17 -11.68 3.18 -25.22
CA THR A 17 -10.30 2.75 -24.99
C THR A 17 -10.28 1.54 -24.08
N ASP A 18 -9.25 0.71 -24.23
CA ASP A 18 -8.94 -0.35 -23.30
C ASP A 18 -7.82 0.09 -22.37
N TYR A 19 -8.06 -0.03 -21.08
CA TYR A 19 -7.09 0.40 -20.07
C TYR A 19 -7.08 -0.55 -18.87
N ALA A 20 -5.90 -0.99 -18.47
CA ALA A 20 -5.73 -1.74 -17.25
C ALA A 20 -5.56 -0.78 -16.07
N ILE A 21 -6.49 -0.86 -15.10
CA ILE A 21 -6.43 -0.04 -13.89
C ILE A 21 -5.22 -0.45 -13.06
N ILE A 22 -4.47 0.52 -12.56
CA ILE A 22 -3.33 0.25 -11.68
C ILE A 22 -3.80 -0.39 -10.38
N PRO A 23 -2.96 -1.23 -9.74
CA PRO A 23 -3.29 -1.82 -8.45
C PRO A 23 -3.59 -0.77 -7.38
N ASP A 24 -4.62 -1.03 -6.57
CA ASP A 24 -5.00 -0.16 -5.47
C ASP A 24 -4.04 -0.34 -4.29
N ARG A 25 -3.33 0.72 -3.94
CA ARG A 25 -2.38 0.72 -2.82
C ARG A 25 -3.05 0.48 -1.46
N VAL A 26 -4.26 0.97 -1.27
CA VAL A 26 -4.99 0.79 0.00
C VAL A 26 -5.42 -0.66 0.17
N GLU A 27 -5.94 -1.27 -0.88
CA GLU A 27 -6.29 -2.69 -0.87
C GLU A 27 -5.05 -3.56 -0.61
N ALA A 28 -3.95 -3.33 -1.33
CA ALA A 28 -2.72 -4.07 -1.14
C ALA A 28 -2.18 -3.93 0.30
N ALA A 29 -2.12 -2.72 0.83
CA ALA A 29 -1.67 -2.48 2.20
C ALA A 29 -2.59 -3.12 3.24
N THR A 30 -3.90 -3.16 2.98
CA THR A 30 -4.87 -3.82 3.87
C THR A 30 -4.57 -5.32 3.99
N PHE A 31 -4.24 -5.99 2.90
CA PHE A 31 -3.86 -7.41 2.93
C PHE A 31 -2.51 -7.65 3.60
N LEU A 32 -1.56 -6.74 3.46
CA LEU A 32 -0.30 -6.81 4.22
C LEU A 32 -0.56 -6.71 5.73
N VAL A 33 -1.42 -5.79 6.15
CA VAL A 33 -1.84 -5.68 7.56
C VAL A 33 -2.55 -6.95 8.03
N ALA A 34 -3.42 -7.52 7.20
CA ALA A 34 -4.08 -8.78 7.51
C ALA A 34 -3.06 -9.91 7.77
N GLY A 35 -2.04 -10.01 6.94
CA GLY A 35 -0.95 -10.96 7.14
C GLY A 35 -0.23 -10.74 8.48
N ALA A 36 0.06 -9.49 8.82
CA ALA A 36 0.71 -9.15 10.09
C ALA A 36 -0.16 -9.50 11.31
N ILE A 37 -1.44 -9.12 11.30
CA ILE A 37 -2.37 -9.37 12.41
C ILE A 37 -2.57 -10.87 12.65
N THR A 38 -2.73 -11.63 11.57
CA THR A 38 -3.00 -13.08 11.66
C THR A 38 -1.74 -13.91 11.78
N ASN A 39 -0.58 -13.26 11.78
CA ASN A 39 0.73 -13.93 11.76
C ASN A 39 0.83 -14.96 10.62
N SER A 40 0.36 -14.59 9.46
CA SER A 40 0.27 -15.45 8.29
C SER A 40 1.16 -14.95 7.15
N GLU A 41 1.66 -15.88 6.34
CA GLU A 41 2.36 -15.53 5.12
C GLU A 41 1.35 -15.21 4.01
N ILE A 42 1.48 -14.03 3.40
CA ILE A 42 0.64 -13.58 2.30
C ILE A 42 1.52 -13.00 1.19
N SER A 43 1.28 -13.42 -0.04
CA SER A 43 1.90 -12.86 -1.23
C SER A 43 0.88 -12.04 -2.02
N LEU A 44 1.28 -10.85 -2.45
CA LEU A 44 0.44 -9.94 -3.24
C LEU A 44 1.07 -9.67 -4.60
N SER A 45 0.30 -9.87 -5.66
CA SER A 45 0.71 -9.63 -7.05
C SER A 45 -0.55 -9.52 -7.95
N PRO A 46 -0.60 -8.63 -8.95
CA PRO A 46 0.38 -7.57 -9.20
C PRO A 46 0.15 -6.36 -8.29
N ILE A 47 1.25 -5.72 -7.86
CA ILE A 47 1.22 -4.47 -7.09
C ILE A 47 2.31 -3.52 -7.57
N ILE A 48 2.23 -2.25 -7.13
CA ILE A 48 3.28 -1.26 -7.35
C ILE A 48 3.90 -0.92 -6.00
N PRO A 49 5.05 -1.52 -5.64
CA PRO A 49 5.67 -1.33 -4.32
C PRO A 49 5.96 0.11 -3.97
N ASP A 50 6.31 0.94 -4.96
CA ASP A 50 6.58 2.37 -4.74
C ASP A 50 5.36 3.14 -4.21
N HIS A 51 4.14 2.66 -4.50
CA HIS A 51 2.92 3.23 -3.95
C HIS A 51 2.68 2.86 -2.48
N LEU A 52 3.39 1.87 -1.97
CA LEU A 52 3.24 1.29 -0.64
C LEU A 52 4.36 1.67 0.33
N THR A 53 5.29 2.51 -0.08
CA THR A 53 6.50 2.83 0.69
C THR A 53 6.21 3.20 2.14
N PRO A 54 5.27 4.12 2.46
CA PRO A 54 5.01 4.45 3.86
C PRO A 54 4.42 3.28 4.67
N ALA A 55 3.51 2.51 4.08
CA ALA A 55 2.91 1.35 4.74
C ALA A 55 3.95 0.25 5.00
N ILE A 56 4.79 -0.05 4.01
CA ILE A 56 5.88 -1.02 4.14
C ILE A 56 6.84 -0.59 5.24
N ALA A 57 7.26 0.68 5.26
CA ALA A 57 8.18 1.20 6.27
C ALA A 57 7.61 1.03 7.69
N LYS A 58 6.32 1.33 7.89
CA LYS A 58 5.66 1.18 9.18
C LYS A 58 5.49 -0.28 9.60
N LEU A 59 5.15 -1.17 8.67
CA LEU A 59 5.08 -2.60 8.96
C LEU A 59 6.44 -3.17 9.36
N GLN A 60 7.51 -2.75 8.70
CA GLN A 60 8.88 -3.15 9.07
C GLN A 60 9.29 -2.59 10.44
N GLU A 61 8.93 -1.34 10.73
CA GLU A 61 9.17 -0.72 12.04
C GLU A 61 8.44 -1.47 13.17
N ILE A 62 7.22 -1.95 12.90
CA ILE A 62 6.43 -2.76 13.82
C ILE A 62 7.07 -4.15 14.05
N GLY A 63 7.87 -4.64 13.11
CA GLY A 63 8.57 -5.90 13.22
C GLY A 63 8.17 -6.95 12.17
N ALA A 64 7.29 -6.61 11.23
CA ALA A 64 6.94 -7.50 10.13
C ALA A 64 8.09 -7.61 9.12
N GLN A 65 8.24 -8.77 8.51
CA GLN A 65 9.20 -8.99 7.44
C GLN A 65 8.48 -8.94 6.10
N ILE A 66 8.98 -8.08 5.20
CA ILE A 66 8.41 -7.93 3.85
C ILE A 66 9.51 -8.20 2.84
N ILE A 67 9.24 -9.12 1.92
CA ILE A 67 10.17 -9.61 0.91
C ILE A 67 9.62 -9.28 -0.47
N ALA A 68 10.43 -8.72 -1.35
CA ALA A 68 10.10 -8.52 -2.75
C ALA A 68 10.54 -9.75 -3.55
N ASP A 69 9.59 -10.61 -3.91
CA ASP A 69 9.88 -11.81 -4.71
C ASP A 69 10.03 -11.46 -6.21
N ALA A 70 9.42 -10.36 -6.64
CA ALA A 70 9.50 -9.84 -8.00
C ALA A 70 9.26 -8.31 -7.96
N PRO A 71 9.53 -7.57 -9.07
CA PRO A 71 9.30 -6.12 -9.09
C PRO A 71 7.85 -5.70 -8.82
N ASP A 72 6.88 -6.58 -9.05
CA ASP A 72 5.45 -6.36 -8.85
C ASP A 72 4.83 -7.27 -7.79
N CYS A 73 5.65 -7.90 -6.95
CA CYS A 73 5.21 -8.87 -5.97
C CYS A 73 5.87 -8.61 -4.61
N LEU A 74 5.05 -8.51 -3.57
CA LEU A 74 5.52 -8.45 -2.19
C LEU A 74 4.93 -9.61 -1.41
N ARG A 75 5.74 -10.13 -0.49
CA ARG A 75 5.34 -11.18 0.44
C ARG A 75 5.60 -10.71 1.87
N ILE A 76 4.58 -10.76 2.71
CA ILE A 76 4.74 -10.58 4.14
C ILE A 76 4.93 -11.95 4.80
N VAL A 77 5.86 -12.02 5.73
CA VAL A 77 6.21 -13.25 6.43
C VAL A 77 5.97 -13.05 7.93
N PRO A 78 5.44 -14.07 8.63
CA PRO A 78 5.29 -14.00 10.08
C PRO A 78 6.58 -13.59 10.78
N GLY A 79 6.48 -12.65 11.73
CA GLY A 79 7.60 -12.15 12.50
C GLY A 79 7.57 -12.62 13.94
N GLU A 80 8.70 -12.48 14.63
CA GLU A 80 8.82 -12.80 16.05
C GLU A 80 8.53 -11.56 16.91
N GLY A 81 7.25 -11.34 17.22
CA GLY A 81 6.84 -10.27 18.12
C GLY A 81 6.72 -8.90 17.41
N LEU A 82 5.50 -8.44 17.29
CA LEU A 82 5.18 -7.11 16.80
C LEU A 82 5.29 -6.10 17.95
N ARG A 83 5.66 -4.86 17.61
CA ARG A 83 5.77 -3.75 18.58
C ARG A 83 4.97 -2.55 18.09
N GLY A 84 4.58 -1.69 19.03
CA GLY A 84 3.89 -0.45 18.71
C GLY A 84 4.78 0.58 18.03
N THR A 85 4.17 1.46 17.26
CA THR A 85 4.81 2.62 16.63
C THR A 85 3.82 3.76 16.49
N ASP A 86 4.33 4.96 16.26
CA ASP A 86 3.51 6.13 15.98
C ASP A 86 3.30 6.29 14.48
N ILE A 87 2.08 6.68 14.10
CA ILE A 87 1.70 6.90 12.71
C ILE A 87 1.16 8.30 12.54
N LYS A 88 1.65 9.02 11.53
CA LYS A 88 1.16 10.32 11.13
C LYS A 88 0.65 10.24 9.69
N THR A 89 -0.62 10.56 9.49
CA THR A 89 -1.20 10.58 8.15
C THR A 89 -0.82 11.85 7.42
N LEU A 90 -0.46 11.71 6.15
CA LEU A 90 -0.07 12.78 5.25
C LEU A 90 -0.61 12.50 3.85
N PRO A 91 -0.85 13.54 3.02
CA PRO A 91 -1.17 13.33 1.61
C PRO A 91 -0.10 12.50 0.90
N TYR A 92 -0.50 11.80 -0.18
CA TYR A 92 0.46 11.06 -1.01
C TYR A 92 1.67 11.94 -1.38
N PRO A 93 2.92 11.45 -1.29
CA PRO A 93 3.34 10.07 -1.03
C PRO A 93 3.50 9.69 0.46
N GLY A 94 2.93 10.44 1.39
CA GLY A 94 2.95 10.11 2.80
C GLY A 94 2.02 8.96 3.17
N PHE A 95 1.95 8.65 4.46
CA PHE A 95 1.09 7.59 4.98
C PHE A 95 -0.39 7.97 4.78
N PRO A 96 -1.19 7.16 4.05
CA PRO A 96 -2.55 7.55 3.71
C PRO A 96 -3.52 7.44 4.90
N THR A 97 -4.43 8.40 5.00
CA THR A 97 -5.53 8.39 5.98
C THR A 97 -6.41 7.14 5.85
N ASP A 98 -6.59 6.64 4.64
CA ASP A 98 -7.41 5.46 4.34
C ASP A 98 -6.87 4.17 4.99
N MET A 99 -5.62 4.17 5.45
CA MET A 99 -5.00 3.05 6.15
C MET A 99 -5.04 3.19 7.67
N GLN A 100 -5.61 4.25 8.20
CA GLN A 100 -5.63 4.52 9.64
C GLN A 100 -6.36 3.42 10.43
N ALA A 101 -7.52 2.99 9.96
CA ALA A 101 -8.32 1.97 10.64
C ALA A 101 -7.60 0.62 10.70
N GLN A 102 -6.97 0.19 9.62
CA GLN A 102 -6.26 -1.07 9.53
C GLN A 102 -5.04 -1.08 10.47
N PHE A 103 -4.25 -0.01 10.46
CA PHE A 103 -3.10 0.09 11.36
C PHE A 103 -3.53 0.27 12.82
N MET A 104 -4.64 0.93 13.09
CA MET A 104 -5.21 0.99 14.44
C MET A 104 -5.53 -0.41 14.96
N ALA A 105 -6.16 -1.24 14.15
CA ALA A 105 -6.45 -2.63 14.50
C ALA A 105 -5.16 -3.44 14.74
N LEU A 106 -4.14 -3.25 13.90
CA LEU A 106 -2.86 -3.93 14.05
C LEU A 106 -2.14 -3.55 15.35
N LEU A 107 -2.21 -2.28 15.75
CA LEU A 107 -1.48 -1.75 16.90
C LEU A 107 -2.19 -1.96 18.25
N THR A 108 -3.40 -2.48 18.23
CA THR A 108 -4.10 -2.87 19.47
C THR A 108 -3.74 -4.29 19.89
#